data_07d42992f2812dbe1308f9032c7841ef
#
_entry.id   07d42992f2812dbe1308f9032c7841ef
#
_cell.length_a   1.000
_cell.length_b   1.000
_cell.length_c   1.000
_cell.angle_alpha   90.00
_cell.angle_beta   90.00
_cell.angle_gamma   90.00
#
_symmetry.space_group_name_H-M   'P 1'
#
loop_
_entity.id
_entity.type
_entity.pdbx_description
1 polymer ?
#
loop_
_entity_poly.entity_id
_entity_poly.type
_entity_poly.pdbx_seq_one_letter_code
_entity_poly.pdbx_strand_id
1 'polypeptide(L)'
;MNLPARILVMIGSSASIGFGIWHFFVPAAWKWYSYMDGNATELVAAVRAINAFFSLSLVLFGIVNILLIYGDKSNRYSIIVMLAATCILWLTRVAFQVIYPQGSLYPGLQYGMLSAFVIITLCYLISLLSMLFPKIPV
;
A
#
# COMPACT_ATOMS: atom_id res chain seq x y z
N MET A 1 9.73 16.35 10.96
CA MET A 1 8.62 15.43 11.30
C MET A 1 8.78 15.02 12.74
N ASN A 2 7.71 15.06 13.55
CA ASN A 2 7.75 14.63 14.96
C ASN A 2 7.93 13.11 15.10
N LEU A 3 8.31 12.63 16.29
CA LEU A 3 8.58 11.22 16.54
C LEU A 3 7.36 10.31 16.31
N PRO A 4 6.14 10.63 16.79
CA PRO A 4 4.95 9.82 16.52
C PRO A 4 4.69 9.63 15.03
N ALA A 5 4.75 10.70 14.23
CA ALA A 5 4.54 10.60 12.78
C ALA A 5 5.62 9.74 12.09
N ARG A 6 6.88 9.80 12.55
CA ARG A 6 7.94 8.89 12.07
C ARG A 6 7.61 7.43 12.35
N ILE A 7 7.13 7.12 13.55
CA ILE A 7 6.73 5.76 13.91
C ILE A 7 5.58 5.27 13.03
N LEU A 8 4.56 6.12 12.80
CA LEU A 8 3.44 5.78 11.94
C LEU A 8 3.89 5.51 10.49
N VAL A 9 4.77 6.33 9.93
CA VAL A 9 5.33 6.07 8.59
C VAL A 9 6.10 4.75 8.57
N MET A 10 6.88 4.44 9.60
CA MET A 10 7.59 3.17 9.69
C MET A 10 6.63 1.98 9.69
N ILE A 11 5.57 2.03 10.50
CA ILE A 11 4.55 0.97 10.57
C ILE A 11 3.87 0.81 9.21
N GLY A 12 3.35 1.91 8.65
CA GLY A 12 2.66 1.89 7.36
C GLY A 12 3.56 1.39 6.22
N SER A 13 4.82 1.83 6.21
CA SER A 13 5.79 1.44 5.18
C SER A 13 6.21 -0.03 5.30
N SER A 14 6.46 -0.51 6.52
CA SER A 14 6.78 -1.92 6.74
C SER A 14 5.61 -2.83 6.34
N ALA A 15 4.37 -2.43 6.67
CA ALA A 15 3.17 -3.14 6.25
C ALA A 15 2.99 -3.11 4.72
N SER A 16 3.24 -1.95 4.07
CA SER A 16 3.19 -1.82 2.60
C SER A 16 4.22 -2.74 1.92
N ILE A 17 5.45 -2.78 2.43
CA ILE A 17 6.51 -3.66 1.91
C ILE A 17 6.09 -5.12 2.07
N GLY A 18 5.65 -5.51 3.27
CA GLY A 18 5.21 -6.88 3.55
C GLY A 18 4.05 -7.30 2.66
N PHE A 19 3.05 -6.43 2.48
CA PHE A 19 1.92 -6.68 1.60
C PHE A 19 2.35 -6.77 0.13
N GLY A 20 3.24 -5.90 -0.33
CA GLY A 20 3.78 -5.94 -1.68
C GLY A 20 4.56 -7.23 -1.95
N ILE A 21 5.42 -7.65 -1.03
CA ILE A 21 6.15 -8.92 -1.14
C ILE A 21 5.16 -10.10 -1.19
N TRP A 22 4.19 -10.15 -0.28
CA TRP A 22 3.16 -11.19 -0.28
C TRP A 22 2.38 -11.22 -1.60
N HIS A 23 2.05 -10.05 -2.13
CA HIS A 23 1.21 -9.94 -3.33
C HIS A 23 1.87 -10.50 -4.60
N PHE A 24 3.20 -10.59 -4.67
CA PHE A 24 3.88 -11.32 -5.75
C PHE A 24 3.46 -12.79 -5.81
N PHE A 25 3.17 -13.40 -4.66
CA PHE A 25 2.82 -14.82 -4.56
C PHE A 25 1.31 -15.09 -4.63
N VAL A 26 0.48 -14.06 -4.49
CA VAL A 26 -0.99 -14.18 -4.47
C VAL A 26 -1.54 -14.91 -5.70
N PRO A 27 -1.13 -14.60 -6.95
CA PRO A 27 -1.67 -15.31 -8.12
C PRO A 27 -1.37 -16.82 -8.11
N ALA A 28 -0.24 -17.22 -7.57
CA ALA A 28 0.10 -18.64 -7.43
C ALA A 28 -0.68 -19.28 -6.27
N ALA A 29 -0.71 -18.64 -5.10
CA ALA A 29 -1.41 -19.13 -3.92
C ALA A 29 -2.93 -19.30 -4.13
N TRP A 30 -3.54 -18.38 -4.87
CA TRP A 30 -4.98 -18.39 -5.16
C TRP A 30 -5.31 -18.99 -6.53
N LYS A 31 -4.34 -19.54 -7.24
CA LYS A 31 -4.49 -20.18 -8.56
C LYS A 31 -5.24 -19.33 -9.58
N TRP A 32 -4.96 -18.02 -9.63
CA TRP A 32 -5.69 -17.07 -10.50
C TRP A 32 -5.73 -17.52 -11.97
N TYR A 33 -4.62 -18.05 -12.45
CA TYR A 33 -4.53 -18.46 -13.87
C TYR A 33 -5.37 -19.69 -14.23
N SER A 34 -5.82 -20.48 -13.23
CA SER A 34 -6.72 -21.60 -13.49
C SER A 34 -8.18 -21.16 -13.76
N TYR A 35 -8.51 -19.91 -13.45
CA TYR A 35 -9.82 -19.32 -13.73
C TYR A 35 -9.86 -18.54 -15.04
N MET A 36 -8.75 -18.48 -15.78
CA MET A 36 -8.64 -17.77 -17.04
C MET A 36 -8.65 -18.74 -18.21
N ASP A 37 -9.21 -18.30 -19.36
CA ASP A 37 -9.05 -19.04 -20.59
C ASP A 37 -7.57 -19.08 -20.98
N GLY A 38 -6.99 -20.26 -21.09
CA GLY A 38 -5.59 -20.47 -21.47
C GLY A 38 -5.27 -19.98 -22.89
N ASN A 39 -6.27 -19.83 -23.76
CA ASN A 39 -6.10 -19.28 -25.09
C ASN A 39 -6.03 -17.74 -25.10
N ALA A 40 -6.46 -17.08 -24.01
CA ALA A 40 -6.38 -15.63 -23.85
C ALA A 40 -4.96 -15.19 -23.39
N THR A 41 -3.95 -15.53 -24.18
CA THR A 41 -2.53 -15.33 -23.82
C THR A 41 -2.19 -13.89 -23.47
N GLU A 42 -2.75 -12.92 -24.19
CA GLU A 42 -2.56 -11.49 -23.91
C GLU A 42 -3.13 -11.07 -22.55
N LEU A 43 -4.32 -11.57 -22.21
CA LEU A 43 -4.94 -11.29 -20.91
C LEU A 43 -4.11 -11.89 -19.75
N VAL A 44 -3.65 -13.13 -19.93
CA VAL A 44 -2.79 -13.80 -18.93
C VAL A 44 -1.48 -13.03 -18.74
N ALA A 45 -0.86 -12.58 -19.83
CA ALA A 45 0.36 -11.76 -19.80
C ALA A 45 0.12 -10.42 -19.10
N ALA A 46 -0.99 -9.74 -19.43
CA ALA A 46 -1.38 -8.47 -18.82
C ALA A 46 -1.60 -8.61 -17.30
N VAL A 47 -2.33 -9.63 -16.86
CA VAL A 47 -2.56 -9.88 -15.43
C VAL A 47 -1.25 -10.15 -14.67
N ARG A 48 -0.33 -10.91 -15.27
CA ARG A 48 1.01 -11.13 -14.69
C ARG A 48 1.78 -9.82 -14.54
N ALA A 49 1.81 -9.00 -15.60
CA ALA A 49 2.49 -7.72 -15.57
C ALA A 49 1.86 -6.78 -14.54
N ILE A 50 0.54 -6.62 -14.53
CA ILE A 50 -0.17 -5.77 -13.57
C ILE A 50 0.13 -6.21 -12.13
N ASN A 51 0.08 -7.51 -11.84
CA ASN A 51 0.40 -8.01 -10.50
C ASN A 51 1.83 -7.70 -10.09
N ALA A 52 2.80 -7.92 -10.99
CA ALA A 52 4.21 -7.64 -10.72
C ALA A 52 4.45 -6.14 -10.47
N PHE A 53 3.92 -5.26 -11.32
CA PHE A 53 4.05 -3.82 -11.16
C PHE A 53 3.35 -3.30 -9.90
N PHE A 54 2.16 -3.79 -9.60
CA PHE A 54 1.44 -3.43 -8.38
C PHE A 54 2.23 -3.83 -7.13
N SER A 55 2.70 -5.07 -7.08
CA SER A 55 3.49 -5.60 -5.95
C SER A 55 4.78 -4.80 -5.75
N LEU A 56 5.52 -4.55 -6.85
CA LEU A 56 6.75 -3.76 -6.84
C LEU A 56 6.48 -2.32 -6.40
N SER A 57 5.40 -1.71 -6.87
CA SER A 57 5.04 -0.34 -6.47
C SER A 57 4.85 -0.23 -4.96
N LEU A 58 4.14 -1.15 -4.32
CA LEU A 58 3.94 -1.15 -2.88
C LEU A 58 5.26 -1.26 -2.11
N VAL A 59 6.17 -2.12 -2.58
CA VAL A 59 7.51 -2.28 -1.99
C VAL A 59 8.32 -0.98 -2.14
N LEU A 60 8.37 -0.43 -3.34
CA LEU A 60 9.12 0.80 -3.62
C LEU A 60 8.57 2.00 -2.85
N PHE A 61 7.25 2.21 -2.82
CA PHE A 61 6.65 3.29 -2.04
C PHE A 61 6.97 3.15 -0.54
N GLY A 62 6.92 1.94 0.00
CA GLY A 62 7.31 1.67 1.39
C GLY A 62 8.78 2.01 1.65
N ILE A 63 9.70 1.52 0.81
CA ILE A 63 11.14 1.78 0.93
C ILE A 63 11.43 3.28 0.82
N VAL A 64 10.89 3.96 -0.20
CA VAL A 64 11.15 5.39 -0.42
C VAL A 64 10.63 6.24 0.75
N ASN A 65 9.46 5.93 1.31
CA ASN A 65 8.98 6.61 2.52
C ASN A 65 9.96 6.45 3.70
N ILE A 66 10.48 5.24 3.94
CA ILE A 66 11.48 5.01 4.99
C ILE A 66 12.75 5.82 4.73
N LEU A 67 13.27 5.77 3.51
CA LEU A 67 14.48 6.51 3.14
C LEU A 67 14.30 8.01 3.31
N LEU A 68 13.14 8.56 2.98
CA LEU A 68 12.87 9.98 3.11
C LEU A 68 12.76 10.44 4.57
N ILE A 69 12.18 9.63 5.46
CA ILE A 69 12.04 10.04 6.87
C ILE A 69 13.34 9.93 7.67
N TYR A 70 14.31 9.15 7.20
CA TYR A 70 15.61 8.97 7.85
C TYR A 70 16.77 9.58 7.07
N GLY A 71 16.57 10.00 5.83
CA GLY A 71 17.63 10.57 5.01
C GLY A 71 17.99 12.00 5.40
N ASP A 72 19.26 12.24 5.72
CA ASP A 72 19.76 13.56 6.14
C ASP A 72 19.56 14.65 5.08
N LYS A 73 19.46 14.27 3.79
CA LYS A 73 19.27 15.19 2.66
C LYS A 73 17.79 15.37 2.28
N SER A 74 16.87 14.74 2.97
CA SER A 74 15.44 14.84 2.69
C SER A 74 14.89 16.20 3.14
N ASN A 75 14.17 16.86 2.24
CA ASN A 75 13.47 18.09 2.59
C ASN A 75 12.00 17.84 2.90
N ARG A 76 11.37 18.81 3.57
CA ARG A 76 9.94 18.71 3.96
C ARG A 76 9.03 18.51 2.74
N TYR A 77 9.30 19.14 1.63
CA TYR A 77 8.49 19.05 0.41
C TYR A 77 8.48 17.62 -0.15
N SER A 78 9.66 16.99 -0.29
CA SER A 78 9.76 15.61 -0.79
C SER A 78 9.01 14.62 0.08
N ILE A 79 9.09 14.79 1.41
CA ILE A 79 8.36 13.94 2.35
C ILE A 79 6.84 14.11 2.17
N ILE A 80 6.34 15.35 2.10
CA ILE A 80 4.90 15.64 1.90
C ILE A 80 4.40 15.05 0.58
N VAL A 81 5.12 15.26 -0.52
CA VAL A 81 4.72 14.75 -1.84
C VAL A 81 4.65 13.23 -1.83
N MET A 82 5.66 12.57 -1.24
CA MET A 82 5.69 11.12 -1.19
C MET A 82 4.59 10.54 -0.29
N LEU A 83 4.36 11.13 0.88
CA LEU A 83 3.27 10.75 1.76
C LEU A 83 1.91 10.95 1.10
N ALA A 84 1.71 12.07 0.38
CA ALA A 84 0.46 12.33 -0.35
C ALA A 84 0.22 11.28 -1.44
N ALA A 85 1.23 10.97 -2.26
CA ALA A 85 1.14 9.93 -3.28
C ALA A 85 0.81 8.56 -2.67
N THR A 86 1.45 8.22 -1.56
CA THR A 86 1.20 6.96 -0.85
C THR A 86 -0.21 6.92 -0.23
N CYS A 87 -0.69 8.04 0.33
CA CYS A 87 -2.07 8.15 0.81
C CYS A 87 -3.09 7.92 -0.30
N ILE A 88 -2.89 8.53 -1.48
CA ILE A 88 -3.78 8.34 -2.63
C ILE A 88 -3.82 6.86 -3.03
N LEU A 89 -2.65 6.21 -3.10
CA LEU A 89 -2.55 4.79 -3.44
C LEU A 89 -3.37 3.91 -2.46
N TRP A 90 -3.20 4.12 -1.16
CA TRP A 90 -3.89 3.32 -0.14
C TRP A 90 -5.37 3.66 0.00
N LEU A 91 -5.77 4.94 -0.15
CA LEU A 91 -7.19 5.33 -0.23
C LEU A 91 -7.88 4.65 -1.41
N THR A 92 -7.24 4.64 -2.57
CA THR A 92 -7.73 3.92 -3.75
C THR A 92 -7.87 2.43 -3.46
N ARG A 93 -6.90 1.83 -2.77
CA ARG A 93 -6.95 0.41 -2.38
C ARG A 93 -8.10 0.10 -1.42
N VAL A 94 -8.36 0.98 -0.44
CA VAL A 94 -9.52 0.87 0.45
C VAL A 94 -10.83 0.98 -0.34
N ALA A 95 -10.94 1.97 -1.23
CA ALA A 95 -12.13 2.15 -2.07
C ALA A 95 -12.41 0.89 -2.91
N PHE A 96 -11.39 0.34 -3.57
CA PHE A 96 -11.53 -0.91 -4.33
C PHE A 96 -11.93 -2.11 -3.45
N GLN A 97 -11.42 -2.20 -2.22
CA GLN A 97 -11.80 -3.29 -1.31
C GLN A 97 -13.27 -3.18 -0.86
N VAL A 98 -13.81 -1.96 -0.79
CA VAL A 98 -15.23 -1.74 -0.45
C VAL A 98 -16.13 -2.02 -1.65
N ILE A 99 -15.76 -1.54 -2.85
CA ILE A 99 -16.58 -1.65 -4.06
C ILE A 99 -16.49 -3.07 -4.66
N TYR A 100 -15.29 -3.62 -4.68
CA TYR A 100 -14.98 -4.95 -5.25
C TYR A 100 -14.22 -5.79 -4.21
N PRO A 101 -14.91 -6.31 -3.19
CA PRO A 101 -14.26 -6.99 -2.06
C PRO A 101 -13.51 -8.24 -2.51
N GLN A 102 -12.22 -8.25 -2.25
CA GLN A 102 -11.38 -9.44 -2.43
C GLN A 102 -11.41 -10.30 -1.18
N GLY A 103 -11.30 -11.62 -1.35
CA GLY A 103 -11.37 -12.58 -0.26
C GLY A 103 -12.79 -12.83 0.26
N SER A 104 -13.82 -12.48 -0.51
CA SER A 104 -15.24 -12.60 -0.12
C SER A 104 -15.71 -14.04 0.17
N LEU A 105 -14.99 -15.05 -0.32
CA LEU A 105 -15.25 -16.45 0.03
C LEU A 105 -15.00 -16.75 1.51
N TYR A 106 -14.18 -15.96 2.18
CA TYR A 106 -13.84 -16.09 3.59
C TYR A 106 -14.06 -14.74 4.28
N PRO A 107 -15.19 -14.52 4.98
CA PRO A 107 -15.50 -13.22 5.60
C PRO A 107 -14.40 -12.67 6.49
N GLY A 108 -13.73 -13.53 7.27
CA GLY A 108 -12.60 -13.14 8.10
C GLY A 108 -11.43 -12.56 7.30
N LEU A 109 -11.14 -13.12 6.12
CA LEU A 109 -10.10 -12.63 5.24
C LEU A 109 -10.49 -11.27 4.63
N GLN A 110 -11.72 -11.15 4.13
CA GLN A 110 -12.23 -9.90 3.54
C GLN A 110 -12.15 -8.72 4.50
N TYR A 111 -12.70 -8.91 5.72
CA TYR A 111 -12.69 -7.86 6.74
C TYR A 111 -11.30 -7.62 7.32
N GLY A 112 -10.48 -8.67 7.46
CA GLY A 112 -9.09 -8.55 7.90
C GLY A 112 -8.27 -7.71 6.92
N MET A 113 -8.42 -7.93 5.61
CA MET A 113 -7.76 -7.13 4.57
C MET A 113 -8.24 -5.69 4.59
N LEU A 114 -9.57 -5.45 4.68
CA LEU A 114 -10.11 -4.11 4.75
C LEU A 114 -9.56 -3.35 5.98
N SER A 115 -9.56 -3.99 7.15
CA SER A 115 -9.02 -3.39 8.38
C SER A 115 -7.54 -3.04 8.24
N ALA A 116 -6.73 -3.95 7.68
CA ALA A 116 -5.32 -3.70 7.44
C ALA A 116 -5.10 -2.51 6.50
N PHE A 117 -5.84 -2.41 5.40
CA PHE A 117 -5.72 -1.31 4.45
C PHE A 117 -6.13 0.03 5.07
N VAL A 118 -7.20 0.05 5.87
CA VAL A 118 -7.62 1.25 6.61
C VAL A 118 -6.54 1.68 7.61
N ILE A 119 -5.97 0.76 8.38
CA ILE A 119 -4.91 1.06 9.34
C ILE A 119 -3.68 1.65 8.63
N ILE A 120 -3.23 1.04 7.53
CA ILE A 120 -2.09 1.54 6.76
C ILE A 120 -2.38 2.94 6.22
N THR A 121 -3.59 3.15 5.68
CA THR A 121 -4.03 4.46 5.19
C THR A 121 -3.98 5.50 6.29
N LEU A 122 -4.49 5.18 7.49
CA LEU A 122 -4.48 6.09 8.64
C LEU A 122 -3.05 6.41 9.09
N CYS A 123 -2.14 5.44 9.09
CA CYS A 123 -0.74 5.68 9.41
C CYS A 123 -0.12 6.77 8.51
N TYR A 124 -0.33 6.68 7.21
CA TYR A 124 0.18 7.68 6.27
C TYR A 124 -0.57 8.99 6.33
N LEU A 125 -1.91 8.96 6.45
CA LEU A 125 -2.74 10.16 6.49
C LEU A 125 -2.44 11.03 7.72
N ILE A 126 -2.37 10.43 8.90
CA ILE A 126 -2.03 11.14 10.15
C ILE A 126 -0.62 11.75 10.03
N SER A 127 0.32 11.01 9.48
CA SER A 127 1.69 11.50 9.24
C SER A 127 1.71 12.66 8.27
N LEU A 128 0.96 12.58 7.17
CA LEU A 128 0.83 13.67 6.20
C LEU A 128 0.22 14.92 6.84
N LEU A 129 -0.88 14.76 7.58
CA LEU A 129 -1.54 15.89 8.27
C LEU A 129 -0.61 16.54 9.29
N SER A 130 0.17 15.78 10.04
CA SER A 130 1.17 16.31 10.97
C SER A 130 2.27 17.12 10.28
N MET A 131 2.58 16.80 9.03
CA MET A 131 3.53 17.56 8.22
C MET A 131 2.91 18.82 7.61
N LEU A 132 1.64 18.78 7.23
CA LEU A 132 0.92 19.92 6.67
C LEU A 132 0.58 20.95 7.77
N PHE A 133 0.17 20.48 8.93
CA PHE A 133 -0.31 21.28 10.06
C PHE A 133 0.56 21.05 11.31
N PRO A 134 1.78 21.60 11.36
CA PRO A 134 2.74 21.31 12.42
C PRO A 134 2.30 21.76 13.83
N LYS A 135 1.19 22.50 13.96
CA LYS A 135 0.62 22.94 15.23
C LYS A 135 -0.40 21.95 15.85
N ILE A 136 -0.78 20.90 15.12
CA ILE A 136 -1.66 19.85 15.64
C ILE A 136 -0.77 18.83 16.39
N PRO A 137 -0.85 18.76 17.73
CA PRO A 137 -0.14 17.70 18.48
C PRO A 137 -0.80 16.35 18.12
N VAL A 138 0.01 15.41 17.70
CA VAL A 138 -0.37 14.00 17.50
C VAL A 138 0.14 13.20 18.69
#